data_b197fc2cb4fdbaad561735efd134b793
#
_entry.id   b197fc2cb4fdbaad561735efd134b793
#
_cell.length_a   1.000
_cell.length_b   1.000
_cell.length_c   1.000
_cell.angle_alpha   90.00
_cell.angle_beta   90.00
_cell.angle_gamma   90.00
#
_symmetry.space_group_name_H-M   'P 1'
#
loop_
_entity.id
_entity.type
_entity.pdbx_description
1 polymer ?
#
loop_
_entity_poly.entity_id
_entity_poly.type
_entity_poly.pdbx_seq_one_letter_code
_entity_poly.pdbx_strand_id
1 'polypeptide(L)'
;YFMTSLKSNELVMEKTMRGRIIKLYEDDEDILEDAITENRQAIEMAKIYSDILNGSMEAYGSIISNNLNGVMKTLTSITIVLAVPTMISSFWGMNVSLPFEHSPFGFAIMIIIALITTLIVTWWLKKKDMFN
;
A
#
# COMPACT_ATOMS: atom_id res chain seq x y z
N TYR A 1 16.03 -19.72 7.96
CA TYR A 1 17.23 -20.25 8.61
C TYR A 1 17.01 -20.55 10.09
N PHE A 2 16.56 -19.60 10.95
CA PHE A 2 16.36 -19.80 12.40
C PHE A 2 15.47 -21.01 12.72
N MET A 3 14.30 -21.10 12.12
CA MET A 3 13.36 -22.21 12.31
C MET A 3 13.99 -23.56 11.95
N THR A 4 14.77 -23.60 10.88
CA THR A 4 15.45 -24.83 10.45
C THR A 4 16.53 -25.25 11.45
N SER A 5 17.31 -24.28 11.95
CA SER A 5 18.35 -24.54 12.94
C SER A 5 17.76 -25.00 14.26
N LEU A 6 16.69 -24.36 14.77
CA LEU A 6 16.01 -24.76 16.01
C LEU A 6 15.41 -26.18 15.90
N LYS A 7 14.77 -26.50 14.77
CA LYS A 7 14.27 -27.88 14.52
C LYS A 7 15.38 -28.92 14.44
N SER A 8 16.51 -28.54 13.85
CA SER A 8 17.69 -29.43 13.84
C SER A 8 18.23 -29.67 15.25
N ASN A 9 18.30 -28.63 16.07
CA ASN A 9 18.70 -28.73 17.48
C ASN A 9 17.75 -29.62 18.27
N GLU A 10 16.43 -29.45 18.12
CA GLU A 10 15.42 -30.31 18.77
C GLU A 10 15.66 -31.77 18.45
N LEU A 11 15.87 -32.06 17.16
CA LEU A 11 16.11 -33.45 16.73
C LEU A 11 17.39 -34.06 17.36
N VAL A 12 18.46 -33.24 17.50
CA VAL A 12 19.71 -33.69 18.14
C VAL A 12 19.49 -33.92 19.61
N MET A 13 18.83 -33.00 20.33
CA MET A 13 18.54 -33.14 21.77
C MET A 13 17.63 -34.34 22.06
N GLU A 14 16.57 -34.57 21.26
CA GLU A 14 15.73 -35.75 21.39
C GLU A 14 16.49 -37.09 21.15
N LYS A 15 17.42 -37.12 20.18
CA LYS A 15 18.26 -38.30 19.95
C LYS A 15 19.21 -38.54 21.11
N THR A 16 19.75 -37.48 21.73
CA THR A 16 20.60 -37.56 22.90
C THR A 16 19.83 -38.11 24.08
N MET A 17 18.62 -37.60 24.36
CA MET A 17 17.73 -38.03 25.43
C MET A 17 17.36 -39.56 25.34
N ARG A 18 17.18 -40.04 24.13
CA ARG A 18 16.92 -41.51 23.90
C ARG A 18 18.15 -42.41 24.14
N GLY A 19 19.24 -41.84 24.69
CA GLY A 19 20.46 -42.61 25.03
C GLY A 19 21.21 -43.21 23.83
N ARG A 20 20.91 -42.74 22.62
CA ARG A 20 21.50 -43.27 21.39
C ARG A 20 22.87 -42.69 21.06
N ILE A 21 23.23 -41.56 21.68
CA ILE A 21 24.48 -40.82 21.39
C ILE A 21 25.41 -40.83 22.58
N ILE A 22 24.89 -40.50 23.77
CA ILE A 22 25.64 -40.42 25.04
C ILE A 22 24.80 -41.08 26.14
N LYS A 23 25.50 -41.64 27.16
CA LYS A 23 24.86 -42.13 28.38
C LYS A 23 24.61 -40.92 29.31
N LEU A 24 23.35 -40.65 29.61
CA LEU A 24 22.93 -39.60 30.52
C LEU A 24 22.85 -40.15 31.96
N TYR A 25 23.07 -39.28 32.95
CA TYR A 25 22.75 -39.50 34.35
C TYR A 25 21.36 -38.87 34.64
N GLU A 26 20.77 -39.25 35.79
CA GLU A 26 19.40 -38.81 36.14
C GLU A 26 19.25 -37.29 36.17
N ASP A 27 20.22 -36.54 36.72
CA ASP A 27 20.25 -35.10 36.73
C ASP A 27 20.43 -34.46 35.33
N ASP A 28 21.07 -35.15 34.39
CA ASP A 28 21.32 -34.68 33.03
C ASP A 28 20.03 -34.79 32.18
N GLU A 29 19.18 -35.79 32.49
CA GLU A 29 17.90 -35.99 31.77
C GLU A 29 16.95 -34.78 32.00
N ASP A 30 16.82 -34.33 33.27
CA ASP A 30 15.99 -33.19 33.63
C ASP A 30 16.45 -31.91 32.93
N ILE A 31 17.77 -31.67 32.92
CA ILE A 31 18.34 -30.47 32.23
C ILE A 31 18.09 -30.54 30.71
N LEU A 32 18.20 -31.75 30.13
CA LEU A 32 17.97 -31.89 28.69
C LEU A 32 16.49 -31.77 28.32
N GLU A 33 15.57 -32.21 29.19
CA GLU A 33 14.12 -32.01 29.02
C GLU A 33 13.74 -30.55 29.05
N ASP A 34 14.29 -29.79 29.99
CA ASP A 34 14.14 -28.32 30.06
C ASP A 34 14.67 -27.65 28.79
N ALA A 35 15.87 -28.04 28.32
CA ALA A 35 16.45 -27.48 27.10
C ALA A 35 15.60 -27.77 25.84
N ILE A 36 15.00 -28.96 25.76
CA ILE A 36 14.07 -29.28 24.67
C ILE A 36 12.82 -28.43 24.75
N THR A 37 12.29 -28.22 25.94
CA THR A 37 11.09 -27.40 26.16
C THR A 37 11.35 -25.94 25.76
N GLU A 38 12.47 -25.35 26.20
CA GLU A 38 12.89 -24.02 25.81
C GLU A 38 13.10 -23.89 24.28
N ASN A 39 13.72 -24.89 23.66
CA ASN A 39 13.91 -24.90 22.21
C ASN A 39 12.56 -24.96 21.45
N ARG A 40 11.58 -25.72 21.95
CA ARG A 40 10.23 -25.74 21.39
C ARG A 40 9.53 -24.40 21.50
N GLN A 41 9.64 -23.76 22.68
CA GLN A 41 9.13 -22.38 22.85
C GLN A 41 9.78 -21.41 21.85
N ALA A 42 11.09 -21.52 21.65
CA ALA A 42 11.79 -20.68 20.68
C ALA A 42 11.30 -20.92 19.23
N ILE A 43 10.98 -22.17 18.87
CA ILE A 43 10.38 -22.49 17.56
C ILE A 43 9.00 -21.85 17.41
N GLU A 44 8.15 -21.96 18.42
CA GLU A 44 6.81 -21.33 18.41
C GLU A 44 6.90 -19.81 18.32
N MET A 45 7.78 -19.20 19.13
CA MET A 45 8.01 -17.74 19.08
C MET A 45 8.51 -17.30 17.70
N ALA A 46 9.47 -18.02 17.11
CA ALA A 46 9.96 -17.71 15.77
C ALA A 46 8.86 -17.79 14.71
N LYS A 47 7.94 -18.75 14.84
CA LYS A 47 6.76 -18.87 13.98
C LYS A 47 5.82 -17.67 14.15
N ILE A 48 5.45 -17.35 15.39
CA ILE A 48 4.57 -16.23 15.71
C ILE A 48 5.14 -14.91 15.16
N TYR A 49 6.43 -14.64 15.37
CA TYR A 49 7.06 -13.43 14.85
C TYR A 49 7.11 -13.41 13.31
N SER A 50 7.30 -14.55 12.67
CA SER A 50 7.21 -14.66 11.21
C SER A 50 5.80 -14.32 10.70
N ASP A 51 4.77 -14.83 11.37
CA ASP A 51 3.38 -14.55 11.00
C ASP A 51 3.01 -13.08 11.23
N ILE A 52 3.45 -12.49 12.35
CA ILE A 52 3.29 -11.07 12.63
C ILE A 52 4.00 -10.21 11.57
N LEU A 53 5.22 -10.58 11.19
CA LEU A 53 5.98 -9.85 10.18
C LEU A 53 5.27 -9.89 8.82
N ASN A 54 4.81 -11.06 8.40
CA ASN A 54 4.06 -11.21 7.15
C ASN A 54 2.76 -10.40 7.16
N GLY A 55 1.98 -10.48 8.24
CA GLY A 55 0.77 -9.68 8.40
C GLY A 55 1.04 -8.18 8.40
N SER A 56 2.15 -7.75 9.02
CA SER A 56 2.57 -6.35 9.01
C SER A 56 2.95 -5.88 7.59
N MET A 57 3.66 -6.71 6.84
CA MET A 57 4.03 -6.40 5.44
C MET A 57 2.78 -6.25 4.55
N GLU A 58 1.80 -7.13 4.71
CA GLU A 58 0.52 -7.04 3.98
C GLU A 58 -0.25 -5.76 4.35
N ALA A 59 -0.31 -5.43 5.66
CA ALA A 59 -0.95 -4.22 6.14
C ALA A 59 -0.26 -2.96 5.57
N TYR A 60 1.06 -2.89 5.61
CA TYR A 60 1.81 -1.78 5.02
C TYR A 60 1.60 -1.70 3.50
N GLY A 61 1.60 -2.82 2.79
CA GLY A 61 1.28 -2.86 1.37
C GLY A 61 -0.09 -2.28 1.05
N SER A 62 -1.10 -2.62 1.85
CA SER A 62 -2.45 -2.07 1.73
C SER A 62 -2.51 -0.57 2.01
N ILE A 63 -1.84 -0.10 3.07
CA ILE A 63 -1.76 1.33 3.42
C ILE A 63 -1.09 2.13 2.30
N ILE A 64 0.03 1.65 1.77
CA ILE A 64 0.76 2.30 0.68
C ILE A 64 -0.12 2.37 -0.58
N SER A 65 -0.79 1.26 -0.93
CA SER A 65 -1.70 1.22 -2.08
C SER A 65 -2.86 2.22 -1.92
N ASN A 66 -3.44 2.29 -0.74
CA ASN A 66 -4.54 3.23 -0.47
C ASN A 66 -4.07 4.69 -0.54
N ASN A 67 -2.91 5.02 0.03
CA ASN A 67 -2.33 6.35 -0.05
C ASN A 67 -1.99 6.73 -1.49
N LEU A 68 -1.43 5.80 -2.27
CA LEU A 68 -1.13 6.01 -3.69
C LEU A 68 -2.41 6.29 -4.48
N ASN A 69 -3.48 5.54 -4.24
CA ASN A 69 -4.78 5.77 -4.86
C ASN A 69 -5.34 7.16 -4.53
N GLY A 70 -5.19 7.64 -3.29
CA GLY A 70 -5.57 8.99 -2.89
C GLY A 70 -4.80 10.06 -3.65
N VAL A 71 -3.49 9.93 -3.73
CA VAL A 71 -2.62 10.85 -4.50
C VAL A 71 -3.00 10.84 -5.99
N MET A 72 -3.22 9.66 -6.57
CA MET A 72 -3.61 9.52 -7.98
C MET A 72 -4.99 10.12 -8.27
N LYS A 73 -5.97 9.96 -7.37
CA LYS A 73 -7.27 10.62 -7.48
C LYS A 73 -7.13 12.15 -7.50
N THR A 74 -6.36 12.69 -6.56
CA THR A 74 -6.14 14.13 -6.47
C THR A 74 -5.43 14.67 -7.71
N LEU A 75 -4.37 13.99 -8.15
CA LEU A 75 -3.62 14.38 -9.35
C LEU A 75 -4.51 14.35 -10.60
N THR A 76 -5.29 13.30 -10.76
CA THR A 76 -6.24 13.16 -11.88
C THR A 76 -7.29 14.26 -11.84
N SER A 77 -7.83 14.58 -10.67
CA SER A 77 -8.81 15.63 -10.49
C SER A 77 -8.28 17.01 -10.88
N ILE A 78 -7.07 17.35 -10.43
CA ILE A 78 -6.41 18.60 -10.80
C ILE A 78 -6.16 18.65 -12.31
N THR A 79 -5.69 17.56 -12.90
CA THR A 79 -5.46 17.48 -14.35
C THR A 79 -6.74 17.73 -15.14
N ILE A 80 -7.86 17.11 -14.75
CA ILE A 80 -9.15 17.29 -15.42
C ILE A 80 -9.63 18.74 -15.28
N VAL A 81 -9.52 19.33 -14.08
CA VAL A 81 -9.93 20.74 -13.83
C VAL A 81 -9.14 21.71 -14.68
N LEU A 82 -7.84 21.46 -14.88
CA LEU A 82 -6.99 22.31 -15.74
C LEU A 82 -7.21 22.03 -17.24
N ALA A 83 -7.51 20.80 -17.61
CA ALA A 83 -7.73 20.44 -19.02
C ALA A 83 -8.98 21.09 -19.61
N VAL A 84 -10.06 21.28 -18.83
CA VAL A 84 -11.32 21.83 -19.30
C VAL A 84 -11.17 23.25 -19.87
N PRO A 85 -10.66 24.24 -19.12
CA PRO A 85 -10.48 25.59 -19.66
C PRO A 85 -9.45 25.61 -20.80
N THR A 86 -8.41 24.78 -20.73
CA THR A 86 -7.40 24.68 -21.78
C THR A 86 -8.00 24.18 -23.09
N MET A 87 -8.88 23.17 -23.03
CA MET A 87 -9.58 22.64 -24.20
C MET A 87 -10.47 23.72 -24.85
N ILE A 88 -11.24 24.46 -24.06
CA ILE A 88 -12.10 25.54 -24.54
C ILE A 88 -11.26 26.63 -25.22
N SER A 89 -10.18 27.07 -24.57
CA SER A 89 -9.27 28.07 -25.14
C SER A 89 -8.60 27.59 -26.42
N SER A 90 -8.26 26.31 -26.50
CA SER A 90 -7.65 25.71 -27.68
C SER A 90 -8.61 25.70 -28.90
N PHE A 91 -9.87 25.35 -28.68
CA PHE A 91 -10.87 25.42 -29.74
C PHE A 91 -11.06 26.86 -30.26
N TRP A 92 -11.07 27.84 -29.38
CA TRP A 92 -11.21 29.23 -29.75
C TRP A 92 -9.96 29.80 -30.44
N GLY A 93 -8.80 29.23 -30.22
CA GLY A 93 -7.55 29.58 -30.89
C GLY A 93 -7.38 28.98 -32.29
N MET A 94 -8.36 28.24 -32.80
CA MET A 94 -8.30 27.69 -34.15
C MET A 94 -8.56 28.75 -35.21
N ASN A 95 -7.88 28.66 -36.36
CA ASN A 95 -8.05 29.57 -37.51
C ASN A 95 -9.30 29.15 -38.34
N VAL A 96 -10.47 29.06 -37.72
CA VAL A 96 -11.77 28.78 -38.31
C VAL A 96 -12.78 29.84 -37.80
N SER A 97 -13.75 30.19 -38.66
CA SER A 97 -14.79 31.12 -38.25
C SER A 97 -15.62 30.63 -37.09
N LEU A 98 -15.49 31.26 -35.94
CA LEU A 98 -16.16 30.84 -34.72
C LEU A 98 -17.32 31.79 -34.36
N PRO A 99 -18.36 31.32 -33.68
CA PRO A 99 -19.42 32.17 -33.19
C PRO A 99 -18.83 33.29 -32.28
N PHE A 100 -19.28 34.52 -32.46
CA PHE A 100 -18.85 35.71 -31.73
C PHE A 100 -17.41 36.18 -31.97
N GLU A 101 -16.68 35.64 -32.96
CA GLU A 101 -15.32 36.07 -33.30
C GLU A 101 -15.20 37.57 -33.56
N HIS A 102 -16.20 38.17 -34.20
CA HIS A 102 -16.23 39.61 -34.56
C HIS A 102 -16.93 40.47 -33.51
N SER A 103 -17.36 39.88 -32.39
CA SER A 103 -18.02 40.60 -31.30
C SER A 103 -16.97 41.20 -30.34
N PRO A 104 -17.10 42.50 -29.93
CA PRO A 104 -16.22 43.10 -28.93
C PRO A 104 -16.29 42.39 -27.57
N PHE A 105 -17.35 41.61 -27.32
CA PHE A 105 -17.54 40.84 -26.10
C PHE A 105 -17.15 39.33 -26.25
N GLY A 106 -16.70 38.89 -27.41
CA GLY A 106 -16.39 37.51 -27.69
C GLY A 106 -15.39 36.90 -26.68
N PHE A 107 -14.34 37.66 -26.36
CA PHE A 107 -13.36 37.24 -25.35
C PHE A 107 -13.96 37.06 -23.93
N ALA A 108 -14.80 37.99 -23.51
CA ALA A 108 -15.45 37.96 -22.21
C ALA A 108 -16.42 36.77 -22.10
N ILE A 109 -17.19 36.51 -23.14
CA ILE A 109 -18.11 35.33 -23.23
C ILE A 109 -17.32 34.05 -23.10
N MET A 110 -16.19 33.93 -23.76
CA MET A 110 -15.31 32.76 -23.73
C MET A 110 -14.79 32.46 -22.31
N ILE A 111 -14.28 33.49 -21.62
CA ILE A 111 -13.82 33.38 -20.23
C ILE A 111 -14.96 32.92 -19.32
N ILE A 112 -16.16 33.46 -19.47
CA ILE A 112 -17.31 33.09 -18.66
C ILE A 112 -17.69 31.64 -18.88
N ILE A 113 -17.71 31.16 -20.13
CA ILE A 113 -17.98 29.77 -20.46
C ILE A 113 -16.93 28.87 -19.86
N ALA A 114 -15.64 29.19 -19.98
CA ALA A 114 -14.55 28.42 -19.41
C ALA A 114 -14.65 28.34 -17.87
N LEU A 115 -14.97 29.43 -17.20
CA LEU A 115 -15.16 29.46 -15.75
C LEU A 115 -16.37 28.61 -15.30
N ILE A 116 -17.51 28.77 -15.94
CA ILE A 116 -18.74 28.04 -15.61
C ILE A 116 -18.51 26.52 -15.78
N THR A 117 -17.94 26.11 -16.90
CA THR A 117 -17.67 24.69 -17.15
C THR A 117 -16.66 24.11 -16.17
N THR A 118 -15.61 24.86 -15.84
CA THR A 118 -14.64 24.46 -14.82
C THR A 118 -15.29 24.31 -13.45
N LEU A 119 -16.16 25.22 -13.04
CA LEU A 119 -16.90 25.11 -11.77
C LEU A 119 -17.82 23.89 -11.74
N ILE A 120 -18.54 23.63 -12.82
CA ILE A 120 -19.43 22.45 -12.93
C ILE A 120 -18.61 21.16 -12.81
N VAL A 121 -17.50 21.05 -13.52
CA VAL A 121 -16.63 19.87 -13.47
C VAL A 121 -16.01 19.70 -12.07
N THR A 122 -15.53 20.77 -11.46
CA THR A 122 -14.97 20.73 -10.11
C THR A 122 -16.03 20.30 -9.09
N TRP A 123 -17.23 20.83 -9.17
CA TRP A 123 -18.34 20.40 -8.32
C TRP A 123 -18.70 18.93 -8.50
N TRP A 124 -18.73 18.44 -9.74
CA TRP A 124 -19.01 17.04 -10.06
C TRP A 124 -17.92 16.09 -9.55
N LEU A 125 -16.63 16.46 -9.70
CA LEU A 125 -15.49 15.70 -9.17
C LEU A 125 -15.53 15.65 -7.64
N LYS A 126 -15.87 16.78 -6.99
CA LYS A 126 -16.02 16.83 -5.52
C LYS A 126 -17.16 15.93 -5.05
N LYS A 127 -18.28 15.85 -5.77
CA LYS A 127 -19.39 14.95 -5.45
C LYS A 127 -19.02 13.47 -5.60
N LYS A 128 -18.00 13.14 -6.40
CA LYS A 128 -17.48 11.79 -6.61
C LYS A 128 -16.32 11.42 -5.67
N ASP A 129 -16.05 12.20 -4.64
CA ASP A 129 -14.92 12.01 -3.70
C ASP A 129 -13.56 11.83 -4.40
N MET A 130 -13.35 12.55 -5.50
CA MET A 130 -12.09 12.50 -6.25
C MET A 130 -11.01 13.42 -5.68
N PHE A 131 -11.33 14.26 -4.69
CA PHE A 131 -10.40 15.16 -4.01
C PHE A 131 -10.03 14.70 -2.59
N ASN A 132 -10.60 13.57 -2.15
CA ASN A 132 -10.38 13.03 -0.79
C ASN A 132 -9.90 11.58 -0.85
#